data_f64931491a6693ce245f5936671b3b6f
#
_entry.id   f64931491a6693ce245f5936671b3b6f
#
_cell.length_a   1.000
_cell.length_b   1.000
_cell.length_c   1.000
_cell.angle_alpha   90.00
_cell.angle_beta   90.00
_cell.angle_gamma   90.00
#
_symmetry.space_group_name_H-M   'P 1'
#
loop_
_entity.id
_entity.type
_entity.pdbx_description
1 polymer ?
#
loop_
_entity_poly.entity_id
_entity_poly.type
_entity_poly.pdbx_seq_one_letter_code
_entity_poly.pdbx_strand_id
1 'polypeptide(L)'
;MDIFDLFQRLGLAIAIGAAVGVERHWRERDEPEGGRTAGIRTFTLIGMTGGLAGLIERAVSGTQYPGLVVTGFLLCVTAIILRFGLMEAQAQKSFSATTVIAAVATFGLGTLSVIGDMVLASAGGAAMVAVLASREFLHGAIRRLKWEELRSAVILLAMTFVLLPLIPAEPVGPFGGVSPRNLVVLVIALASISYVGYVAVRMLGQGQGDLAAGAVGGLVSSTGTTLALARRSIDAASSAGLAAGALVAGAVSLVRTVFLMLALSP
;
A
#
# COMPACT_ATOMS: atom_id res chain seq x y z
N MET A 1 33.23 -8.19 11.98
CA MET A 1 32.38 -6.98 12.23
C MET A 1 33.07 -6.15 13.29
N ASP A 2 33.19 -4.86 13.01
CA ASP A 2 33.69 -3.88 13.97
C ASP A 2 32.64 -3.68 15.08
N ILE A 3 33.08 -3.34 16.28
CA ILE A 3 32.18 -3.11 17.44
C ILE A 3 31.19 -1.97 17.12
N PHE A 4 31.60 -0.99 16.34
CA PHE A 4 30.76 0.10 15.88
C PHE A 4 29.60 -0.37 14.99
N ASP A 5 29.86 -1.30 14.06
CA ASP A 5 28.83 -1.89 13.21
C ASP A 5 27.78 -2.67 14.04
N LEU A 6 28.23 -3.37 15.11
CA LEU A 6 27.30 -4.04 16.03
C LEU A 6 26.38 -3.07 16.77
N PHE A 7 26.92 -1.92 17.21
CA PHE A 7 26.11 -0.86 17.84
C PHE A 7 25.10 -0.26 16.87
N GLN A 8 25.49 -0.02 15.62
CA GLN A 8 24.59 0.51 14.59
C GLN A 8 23.42 -0.47 14.32
N ARG A 9 23.72 -1.74 14.19
CA ARG A 9 22.73 -2.80 13.94
C ARG A 9 21.75 -2.96 15.10
N LEU A 10 22.25 -3.00 16.32
CA LEU A 10 21.39 -3.05 17.50
C LEU A 10 20.60 -1.76 17.67
N GLY A 11 21.22 -0.61 17.42
CA GLY A 11 20.55 0.69 17.41
C GLY A 11 19.40 0.73 16.40
N LEU A 12 19.60 0.18 15.20
CA LEU A 12 18.53 0.07 14.20
C LEU A 12 17.38 -0.85 14.68
N ALA A 13 17.70 -2.00 15.30
CA ALA A 13 16.68 -2.88 15.87
C ALA A 13 15.80 -2.16 16.90
N ILE A 14 16.44 -1.39 17.80
CA ILE A 14 15.77 -0.58 18.81
C ILE A 14 14.92 0.52 18.14
N ALA A 15 15.47 1.22 17.13
CA ALA A 15 14.78 2.29 16.41
C ALA A 15 13.54 1.80 15.66
N ILE A 16 13.61 0.62 15.01
CA ILE A 16 12.46 -0.03 14.37
C ILE A 16 11.37 -0.31 15.41
N GLY A 17 11.73 -0.91 16.54
CA GLY A 17 10.79 -1.19 17.62
C GLY A 17 10.17 0.09 18.20
N ALA A 18 10.96 1.13 18.39
CA ALA A 18 10.46 2.42 18.87
C ALA A 18 9.49 3.07 17.88
N ALA A 19 9.81 3.06 16.58
CA ALA A 19 8.96 3.64 15.54
C ALA A 19 7.58 2.96 15.47
N VAL A 20 7.56 1.62 15.51
CA VAL A 20 6.31 0.84 15.57
C VAL A 20 5.55 1.13 16.87
N GLY A 21 6.27 1.18 18.00
CA GLY A 21 5.68 1.49 19.30
C GLY A 21 5.07 2.88 19.39
N VAL A 22 5.66 3.89 18.74
CA VAL A 22 5.11 5.25 18.66
C VAL A 22 3.79 5.24 17.89
N GLU A 23 3.74 4.57 16.71
CA GLU A 23 2.50 4.43 15.94
C GLU A 23 1.39 3.77 16.76
N ARG A 24 1.71 2.67 17.44
CA ARG A 24 0.77 1.94 18.29
C ARG A 24 0.27 2.80 19.46
N HIS A 25 1.18 3.48 20.15
CA HIS A 25 0.82 4.34 21.26
C HIS A 25 -0.07 5.52 20.83
N TRP A 26 0.25 6.14 19.69
CA TRP A 26 -0.56 7.22 19.15
C TRP A 26 -1.98 6.79 18.84
N ARG A 27 -2.14 5.59 18.32
CA ARG A 27 -3.42 5.02 17.94
C ARG A 27 -4.33 4.68 19.12
N GLU A 28 -3.73 4.20 20.21
CA GLU A 28 -4.42 3.76 21.41
C GLU A 28 -4.35 4.82 22.52
N ARG A 29 -4.06 6.08 22.17
CA ARG A 29 -3.84 7.16 23.14
C ARG A 29 -5.06 7.43 24.04
N ASP A 30 -6.26 7.18 23.54
CA ASP A 30 -7.52 7.43 24.25
C ASP A 30 -7.91 6.27 25.16
N GLU A 31 -7.15 5.16 25.18
CA GLU A 31 -7.38 4.04 26.06
C GLU A 31 -6.71 4.24 27.42
N PRO A 32 -7.36 3.79 28.54
CA PRO A 32 -6.81 3.94 29.88
C PRO A 32 -5.47 3.20 30.01
N GLU A 33 -4.58 3.75 30.90
CA GLU A 33 -3.30 3.12 31.20
C GLU A 33 -3.51 1.70 31.75
N GLY A 34 -2.79 0.72 31.17
CA GLY A 34 -2.95 -0.70 31.52
C GLY A 34 -3.97 -1.47 30.70
N GLY A 35 -4.78 -0.80 29.86
CA GLY A 35 -5.74 -1.46 28.96
C GLY A 35 -5.15 -1.96 27.65
N ARG A 36 -3.83 -1.75 27.40
CA ARG A 36 -3.14 -2.06 26.15
C ARG A 36 -2.20 -3.22 26.30
N THR A 37 -2.14 -4.10 25.29
CA THR A 37 -1.19 -5.21 25.26
C THR A 37 0.25 -4.74 25.08
N ALA A 38 0.52 -3.76 24.20
CA ALA A 38 1.87 -3.35 23.84
C ALA A 38 1.92 -1.89 23.37
N GLY A 39 2.69 -1.05 24.07
CA GLY A 39 2.97 0.34 23.73
C GLY A 39 4.42 0.55 23.28
N ILE A 40 4.89 1.81 23.33
CA ILE A 40 6.25 2.21 22.90
C ILE A 40 7.32 1.35 23.56
N ARG A 41 7.28 1.20 24.90
CA ARG A 41 8.29 0.42 25.64
C ARG A 41 8.33 -1.04 25.19
N THR A 42 7.16 -1.66 25.06
CA THR A 42 7.04 -3.07 24.69
C THR A 42 7.58 -3.33 23.28
N PHE A 43 7.19 -2.53 22.30
CA PHE A 43 7.68 -2.68 20.92
C PHE A 43 9.17 -2.37 20.80
N THR A 44 9.68 -1.36 21.52
CA THR A 44 11.12 -1.08 21.59
C THR A 44 11.91 -2.28 22.14
N LEU A 45 11.41 -2.90 23.23
CA LEU A 45 12.01 -4.10 23.80
C LEU A 45 11.91 -5.30 22.86
N ILE A 46 10.82 -5.46 22.10
CA ILE A 46 10.69 -6.54 21.10
C ILE A 46 11.73 -6.37 19.99
N GLY A 47 11.91 -5.17 19.44
CA GLY A 47 12.94 -4.89 18.45
C GLY A 47 14.35 -5.16 18.98
N MET A 48 14.65 -4.66 20.20
CA MET A 48 15.91 -4.94 20.89
C MET A 48 16.13 -6.43 21.12
N THR A 49 15.11 -7.16 21.57
CA THR A 49 15.19 -8.60 21.82
C THR A 49 15.44 -9.37 20.52
N GLY A 50 14.84 -8.97 19.42
CA GLY A 50 15.15 -9.50 18.08
C GLY A 50 16.60 -9.27 17.68
N GLY A 51 17.11 -8.05 17.90
CA GLY A 51 18.52 -7.72 17.68
C GLY A 51 19.47 -8.55 18.55
N LEU A 52 19.17 -8.68 19.85
CA LEU A 52 19.95 -9.52 20.77
C LEU A 52 19.93 -10.99 20.37
N ALA A 53 18.77 -11.54 19.99
CA ALA A 53 18.67 -12.90 19.48
C ALA A 53 19.58 -13.09 18.24
N GLY A 54 19.60 -12.14 17.33
CA GLY A 54 20.50 -12.14 16.18
C GLY A 54 21.99 -12.08 16.56
N LEU A 55 22.37 -11.26 17.56
CA LEU A 55 23.74 -11.20 18.06
C LEU A 55 24.19 -12.51 18.68
N ILE A 56 23.35 -13.13 19.52
CA ILE A 56 23.65 -14.42 20.19
C ILE A 56 23.73 -15.53 19.15
N GLU A 57 22.77 -15.61 18.22
CA GLU A 57 22.78 -16.59 17.12
C GLU A 57 24.09 -16.51 16.33
N ARG A 58 24.53 -15.29 16.05
CA ARG A 58 25.77 -15.04 15.33
C ARG A 58 27.01 -15.45 16.16
N ALA A 59 26.99 -15.21 17.46
CA ALA A 59 28.09 -15.60 18.36
C ALA A 59 28.23 -17.13 18.48
N VAL A 60 27.12 -17.86 18.37
CA VAL A 60 27.09 -19.32 18.36
C VAL A 60 27.05 -19.93 16.96
N SER A 61 27.26 -19.10 15.91
CA SER A 61 27.34 -19.58 14.54
C SER A 61 28.49 -20.58 14.38
N GLY A 62 28.15 -21.79 13.93
CA GLY A 62 29.03 -22.95 13.90
C GLY A 62 28.46 -24.15 14.69
N THR A 63 27.31 -23.97 15.33
CA THR A 63 26.55 -25.07 15.96
C THR A 63 25.84 -25.92 14.91
N GLN A 64 25.50 -27.14 15.30
CA GLN A 64 24.78 -28.10 14.44
C GLN A 64 23.35 -27.64 14.07
N TYR A 65 22.79 -26.63 14.75
CA TYR A 65 21.42 -26.21 14.63
C TYR A 65 21.35 -24.67 14.46
N PRO A 66 21.58 -24.15 13.24
CA PRO A 66 21.44 -22.70 12.97
C PRO A 66 19.97 -22.24 13.11
N GLY A 67 19.76 -21.09 13.71
CA GLY A 67 18.44 -20.50 13.93
C GLY A 67 17.76 -20.91 15.24
N LEU A 68 18.37 -21.79 16.04
CA LEU A 68 17.75 -22.27 17.28
C LEU A 68 17.53 -21.16 18.31
N VAL A 69 18.51 -20.27 18.48
CA VAL A 69 18.42 -19.15 19.43
C VAL A 69 17.34 -18.18 18.99
N VAL A 70 17.34 -17.76 17.73
CA VAL A 70 16.32 -16.86 17.17
C VAL A 70 14.92 -17.46 17.31
N THR A 71 14.78 -18.76 17.00
CA THR A 71 13.50 -19.46 17.14
C THR A 71 13.02 -19.52 18.59
N GLY A 72 13.91 -19.81 19.53
CA GLY A 72 13.57 -19.83 20.95
C GLY A 72 13.10 -18.48 21.48
N PHE A 73 13.82 -17.41 21.17
CA PHE A 73 13.40 -16.03 21.52
C PHE A 73 12.09 -15.65 20.86
N LEU A 74 11.90 -15.96 19.57
CA LEU A 74 10.68 -15.68 18.82
C LEU A 74 9.47 -16.38 19.48
N LEU A 75 9.60 -17.63 19.83
CA LEU A 75 8.52 -18.39 20.49
C LEU A 75 8.16 -17.78 21.85
N CYS A 76 9.16 -17.40 22.67
CA CYS A 76 8.93 -16.75 23.95
C CYS A 76 8.20 -15.40 23.78
N VAL A 77 8.68 -14.53 22.88
CA VAL A 77 8.06 -13.24 22.62
C VAL A 77 6.65 -13.43 22.08
N THR A 78 6.46 -14.35 21.12
CA THR A 78 5.14 -14.63 20.54
C THR A 78 4.17 -15.16 21.58
N ALA A 79 4.60 -16.07 22.47
CA ALA A 79 3.76 -16.61 23.54
C ALA A 79 3.29 -15.51 24.51
N ILE A 80 4.20 -14.61 24.90
CA ILE A 80 3.87 -13.49 25.79
C ILE A 80 2.84 -12.56 25.12
N ILE A 81 3.14 -12.09 23.90
CA ILE A 81 2.25 -11.14 23.20
C ILE A 81 0.90 -11.80 22.86
N LEU A 82 0.89 -13.07 22.47
CA LEU A 82 -0.34 -13.79 22.20
C LEU A 82 -1.21 -13.89 23.47
N ARG A 83 -0.59 -14.22 24.61
CA ARG A 83 -1.31 -14.32 25.89
C ARG A 83 -1.98 -13.00 26.28
N PHE A 84 -1.23 -11.90 26.24
CA PHE A 84 -1.78 -10.58 26.55
C PHE A 84 -2.76 -10.09 25.49
N GLY A 85 -2.50 -10.33 24.19
CA GLY A 85 -3.40 -10.00 23.11
C GLY A 85 -4.75 -10.72 23.19
N LEU A 86 -4.76 -11.98 23.64
CA LEU A 86 -6.00 -12.72 23.89
C LEU A 86 -6.78 -12.12 25.07
N MET A 87 -6.09 -11.71 26.14
CA MET A 87 -6.73 -11.05 27.29
C MET A 87 -7.36 -9.71 26.87
N GLU A 88 -6.66 -8.90 26.09
CA GLU A 88 -7.15 -7.65 25.55
C GLU A 88 -8.35 -7.86 24.63
N ALA A 89 -8.28 -8.81 23.70
CA ALA A 89 -9.36 -9.16 22.79
C ALA A 89 -10.64 -9.58 23.54
N GLN A 90 -10.48 -10.33 24.63
CA GLN A 90 -11.60 -10.73 25.50
C GLN A 90 -12.19 -9.52 26.25
N ALA A 91 -11.35 -8.63 26.78
CA ALA A 91 -11.77 -7.45 27.52
C ALA A 91 -12.48 -6.43 26.63
N GLN A 92 -11.95 -6.18 25.44
CA GLN A 92 -12.48 -5.21 24.48
C GLN A 92 -13.56 -5.78 23.54
N LYS A 93 -13.81 -7.10 23.59
CA LYS A 93 -14.70 -7.82 22.65
C LYS A 93 -14.32 -7.53 21.17
N SER A 94 -13.02 -7.36 20.89
CA SER A 94 -12.48 -7.06 19.57
C SER A 94 -11.56 -8.19 19.12
N PHE A 95 -11.62 -8.54 17.83
CA PHE A 95 -10.81 -9.60 17.25
C PHE A 95 -9.76 -8.99 16.30
N SER A 96 -8.70 -8.39 16.83
CA SER A 96 -7.62 -7.84 16.02
C SER A 96 -6.32 -8.57 16.28
N ALA A 97 -5.83 -9.31 15.29
CA ALA A 97 -4.52 -9.97 15.34
C ALA A 97 -3.36 -9.02 15.00
N THR A 98 -3.65 -7.77 14.63
CA THR A 98 -2.64 -6.84 14.09
C THR A 98 -1.51 -6.57 15.07
N THR A 99 -1.79 -6.43 16.37
CA THR A 99 -0.78 -6.18 17.40
C THR A 99 0.18 -7.35 17.55
N VAL A 100 -0.35 -8.58 17.54
CA VAL A 100 0.48 -9.81 17.61
C VAL A 100 1.37 -9.95 16.38
N ILE A 101 0.78 -9.77 15.19
CA ILE A 101 1.54 -9.84 13.91
C ILE A 101 2.60 -8.74 13.86
N ALA A 102 2.27 -7.51 14.27
CA ALA A 102 3.23 -6.41 14.32
C ALA A 102 4.39 -6.70 15.27
N ALA A 103 4.14 -7.33 16.44
CA ALA A 103 5.17 -7.71 17.39
C ALA A 103 6.13 -8.76 16.81
N VAL A 104 5.59 -9.80 16.19
CA VAL A 104 6.38 -10.85 15.51
C VAL A 104 7.23 -10.26 14.38
N ALA A 105 6.63 -9.39 13.55
CA ALA A 105 7.36 -8.72 12.48
C ALA A 105 8.44 -7.77 13.01
N THR A 106 8.18 -7.03 14.09
CA THR A 106 9.16 -6.14 14.74
C THR A 106 10.36 -6.96 15.27
N PHE A 107 10.11 -8.10 15.90
CA PHE A 107 11.17 -9.00 16.32
C PHE A 107 12.00 -9.50 15.13
N GLY A 108 11.33 -9.96 14.06
CA GLY A 108 12.01 -10.43 12.84
C GLY A 108 12.85 -9.35 12.16
N LEU A 109 12.36 -8.12 12.07
CA LEU A 109 13.11 -6.97 11.53
C LEU A 109 14.30 -6.60 12.43
N GLY A 110 14.14 -6.66 13.75
CA GLY A 110 15.24 -6.49 14.70
C GLY A 110 16.32 -7.57 14.52
N THR A 111 15.93 -8.82 14.31
CA THR A 111 16.86 -9.93 14.00
C THR A 111 17.54 -9.69 12.63
N LEU A 112 16.77 -9.32 11.62
CA LEU A 112 17.25 -9.05 10.26
C LEU A 112 18.30 -7.93 10.24
N SER A 113 18.15 -6.87 11.06
CA SER A 113 19.12 -5.78 11.15
C SER A 113 20.50 -6.26 11.59
N VAL A 114 20.58 -7.34 12.36
CA VAL A 114 21.84 -7.87 12.89
C VAL A 114 22.41 -8.98 12.03
N ILE A 115 21.60 -9.98 11.65
CA ILE A 115 22.07 -11.14 10.88
C ILE A 115 22.13 -10.84 9.40
N GLY A 116 21.17 -10.03 8.90
CA GLY A 116 20.99 -9.76 7.48
C GLY A 116 21.47 -8.37 7.05
N ASP A 117 20.75 -7.83 6.09
CA ASP A 117 21.00 -6.52 5.50
C ASP A 117 20.28 -5.39 6.25
N MET A 118 21.03 -4.37 6.68
CA MET A 118 20.48 -3.23 7.44
C MET A 118 19.54 -2.36 6.61
N VAL A 119 19.80 -2.21 5.31
CA VAL A 119 18.95 -1.41 4.42
C VAL A 119 17.60 -2.08 4.26
N LEU A 120 17.61 -3.40 4.07
CA LEU A 120 16.39 -4.21 3.97
C LEU A 120 15.59 -4.17 5.29
N ALA A 121 16.27 -4.28 6.44
CA ALA A 121 15.63 -4.18 7.74
C ALA A 121 15.00 -2.80 7.99
N SER A 122 15.71 -1.72 7.64
CA SER A 122 15.21 -0.35 7.78
C SER A 122 14.03 -0.07 6.83
N ALA A 123 14.13 -0.50 5.56
CA ALA A 123 13.06 -0.38 4.59
C ALA A 123 11.80 -1.16 5.03
N GLY A 124 12.00 -2.39 5.52
CA GLY A 124 10.92 -3.21 6.09
C GLY A 124 10.25 -2.55 7.31
N GLY A 125 11.05 -1.97 8.21
CA GLY A 125 10.55 -1.21 9.36
C GLY A 125 9.73 0.00 8.94
N ALA A 126 10.23 0.81 8.02
CA ALA A 126 9.51 1.96 7.48
C ALA A 126 8.22 1.54 6.77
N ALA A 127 8.26 0.50 5.94
CA ALA A 127 7.08 -0.04 5.27
C ALA A 127 6.03 -0.54 6.27
N MET A 128 6.46 -1.23 7.33
CA MET A 128 5.57 -1.72 8.38
C MET A 128 4.87 -0.57 9.10
N VAL A 129 5.60 0.48 9.50
CA VAL A 129 5.02 1.68 10.13
C VAL A 129 4.04 2.37 9.17
N ALA A 130 4.39 2.50 7.88
CA ALA A 130 3.51 3.07 6.88
C ALA A 130 2.20 2.28 6.73
N VAL A 131 2.27 0.95 6.69
CA VAL A 131 1.07 0.07 6.63
C VAL A 131 0.21 0.23 7.88
N LEU A 132 0.83 0.27 9.07
CA LEU A 132 0.11 0.44 10.32
C LEU A 132 -0.58 1.80 10.40
N ALA A 133 0.12 2.88 10.03
CA ALA A 133 -0.39 4.25 10.04
C ALA A 133 -1.48 4.49 8.99
N SER A 134 -1.44 3.77 7.86
CA SER A 134 -2.38 3.96 6.74
C SER A 134 -3.80 3.43 7.01
N ARG A 135 -4.06 2.74 8.12
CA ARG A 135 -5.36 2.09 8.40
C ARG A 135 -6.55 3.04 8.29
N GLU A 136 -6.50 4.21 8.94
CA GLU A 136 -7.61 5.15 8.92
C GLU A 136 -7.87 5.68 7.51
N PHE A 137 -6.79 6.00 6.79
CA PHE A 137 -6.87 6.42 5.39
C PHE A 137 -7.48 5.31 4.52
N LEU A 138 -6.98 4.09 4.63
CA LEU A 138 -7.46 2.94 3.86
C LEU A 138 -8.94 2.61 4.18
N HIS A 139 -9.31 2.56 5.46
CA HIS A 139 -10.69 2.29 5.85
C HIS A 139 -11.62 3.44 5.43
N GLY A 140 -11.18 4.69 5.56
CA GLY A 140 -11.92 5.86 5.09
C GLY A 140 -12.11 5.86 3.57
N ALA A 141 -11.08 5.51 2.81
CA ALA A 141 -11.13 5.38 1.36
C ALA A 141 -12.08 4.25 0.94
N ILE A 142 -11.92 3.05 1.53
CA ILE A 142 -12.75 1.87 1.20
C ILE A 142 -14.22 2.11 1.53
N ARG A 143 -14.54 2.76 2.66
CA ARG A 143 -15.93 3.07 3.03
C ARG A 143 -16.62 4.03 2.05
N ARG A 144 -15.85 4.83 1.32
CA ARG A 144 -16.36 5.77 0.30
C ARG A 144 -16.53 5.12 -1.07
N LEU A 145 -15.90 3.97 -1.31
CA LEU A 145 -15.99 3.25 -2.58
C LEU A 145 -17.26 2.38 -2.63
N LYS A 146 -17.91 2.36 -3.79
CA LYS A 146 -18.96 1.39 -4.08
C LYS A 146 -18.33 0.05 -4.45
N TRP A 147 -19.11 -1.04 -4.33
CA TRP A 147 -18.64 -2.38 -4.69
C TRP A 147 -18.13 -2.49 -6.13
N GLU A 148 -18.80 -1.80 -7.07
CA GLU A 148 -18.43 -1.76 -8.49
C GLU A 148 -17.04 -1.14 -8.70
N GLU A 149 -16.71 -0.13 -7.91
CA GLU A 149 -15.42 0.54 -7.95
C GLU A 149 -14.30 -0.33 -7.39
N LEU A 150 -14.56 -0.96 -6.25
CA LEU A 150 -13.63 -1.92 -5.67
C LEU A 150 -13.37 -3.10 -6.63
N ARG A 151 -14.43 -3.63 -7.25
CA ARG A 151 -14.32 -4.68 -8.27
C ARG A 151 -13.44 -4.24 -9.44
N SER A 152 -13.59 -3.02 -9.91
CA SER A 152 -12.76 -2.47 -11.00
C SER A 152 -11.29 -2.39 -10.61
N ALA A 153 -10.98 -1.94 -9.38
CA ALA A 153 -9.62 -1.94 -8.85
C ALA A 153 -9.03 -3.36 -8.78
N VAL A 154 -9.80 -4.32 -8.28
CA VAL A 154 -9.37 -5.73 -8.20
C VAL A 154 -9.10 -6.32 -9.60
N ILE A 155 -9.95 -6.01 -10.58
CA ILE A 155 -9.73 -6.43 -11.97
C ILE A 155 -8.43 -5.85 -12.53
N LEU A 156 -8.18 -4.53 -12.31
CA LEU A 156 -6.92 -3.90 -12.73
C LEU A 156 -5.70 -4.54 -12.09
N LEU A 157 -5.76 -4.84 -10.79
CA LEU A 157 -4.69 -5.55 -10.09
C LEU A 157 -4.48 -6.96 -10.66
N ALA A 158 -5.57 -7.70 -10.91
CA ALA A 158 -5.50 -9.02 -11.52
C ALA A 158 -4.90 -8.96 -12.94
N MET A 159 -5.29 -7.97 -13.75
CA MET A 159 -4.69 -7.76 -15.07
C MET A 159 -3.19 -7.46 -14.98
N THR A 160 -2.76 -6.66 -14.00
CA THR A 160 -1.36 -6.25 -13.85
C THR A 160 -0.49 -7.37 -13.27
N PHE A 161 -0.94 -8.05 -12.22
CA PHE A 161 -0.11 -9.01 -11.49
C PHE A 161 -0.29 -10.46 -11.93
N VAL A 162 -1.44 -10.80 -12.53
CA VAL A 162 -1.73 -12.16 -12.98
C VAL A 162 -1.69 -12.27 -14.50
N LEU A 163 -2.46 -11.44 -15.20
CA LEU A 163 -2.60 -11.58 -16.65
C LEU A 163 -1.32 -11.13 -17.38
N LEU A 164 -0.79 -9.95 -17.06
CA LEU A 164 0.37 -9.38 -17.77
C LEU A 164 1.63 -10.27 -17.76
N PRO A 165 2.02 -10.94 -16.65
CA PRO A 165 3.16 -11.87 -16.68
C PRO A 165 2.94 -13.11 -17.53
N LEU A 166 1.70 -13.53 -17.75
CA LEU A 166 1.36 -14.72 -18.53
C LEU A 166 1.34 -14.47 -20.05
N ILE A 167 1.34 -13.18 -20.46
CA ILE A 167 1.26 -12.82 -21.88
C ILE A 167 2.66 -12.78 -22.50
N PRO A 168 2.85 -13.48 -23.65
CA PRO A 168 4.13 -13.46 -24.35
C PRO A 168 4.51 -12.05 -24.81
N ALA A 169 5.80 -11.73 -24.70
CA ALA A 169 6.34 -10.45 -25.15
C ALA A 169 6.66 -10.46 -26.66
N GLU A 170 6.75 -11.63 -27.26
CA GLU A 170 7.12 -11.80 -28.66
C GLU A 170 6.06 -11.20 -29.59
N PRO A 171 6.45 -10.42 -30.61
CA PRO A 171 5.53 -9.88 -31.59
C PRO A 171 4.85 -11.00 -32.40
N VAL A 172 3.53 -10.89 -32.60
CA VAL A 172 2.73 -11.84 -33.37
C VAL A 172 2.06 -11.10 -34.55
N GLY A 173 2.19 -11.64 -35.75
CA GLY A 173 1.51 -11.11 -36.94
C GLY A 173 2.43 -10.79 -38.10
N PRO A 174 1.91 -10.40 -39.28
CA PRO A 174 2.69 -10.02 -40.45
C PRO A 174 3.35 -8.64 -40.24
N PHE A 175 4.39 -8.34 -41.06
CA PHE A 175 5.10 -7.04 -41.05
C PHE A 175 5.80 -6.65 -39.72
N GLY A 176 6.39 -7.62 -39.02
CA GLY A 176 7.06 -7.40 -37.75
C GLY A 176 6.15 -7.55 -36.52
N GLY A 177 4.84 -7.63 -36.72
CA GLY A 177 3.86 -7.96 -35.71
C GLY A 177 3.70 -6.90 -34.61
N VAL A 178 2.72 -7.15 -33.72
CA VAL A 178 2.48 -6.35 -32.51
C VAL A 178 2.68 -7.26 -31.31
N SER A 179 3.41 -6.78 -30.28
CA SER A 179 3.54 -7.52 -29.03
C SER A 179 2.21 -7.51 -28.26
N PRO A 180 1.60 -8.70 -28.00
CA PRO A 180 0.39 -8.79 -27.20
C PRO A 180 0.57 -8.18 -25.80
N ARG A 181 1.76 -8.33 -25.22
CA ARG A 181 2.11 -7.76 -23.92
C ARG A 181 2.04 -6.23 -23.94
N ASN A 182 2.56 -5.57 -24.98
CA ASN A 182 2.52 -4.12 -25.11
C ASN A 182 1.08 -3.61 -25.26
N LEU A 183 0.22 -4.34 -25.98
CA LEU A 183 -1.20 -4.01 -26.07
C LEU A 183 -1.89 -4.09 -24.70
N VAL A 184 -1.61 -5.13 -23.92
CA VAL A 184 -2.18 -5.27 -22.57
C VAL A 184 -1.65 -4.21 -21.63
N VAL A 185 -0.36 -3.85 -21.69
CA VAL A 185 0.22 -2.72 -20.93
C VAL A 185 -0.52 -1.42 -21.27
N LEU A 186 -0.78 -1.16 -22.55
CA LEU A 186 -1.52 0.02 -22.97
C LEU A 186 -2.96 0.01 -22.41
N VAL A 187 -3.65 -1.12 -22.46
CA VAL A 187 -5.02 -1.26 -21.92
C VAL A 187 -5.03 -1.03 -20.41
N ILE A 188 -4.07 -1.63 -19.68
CA ILE A 188 -3.93 -1.44 -18.23
C ILE A 188 -3.65 0.03 -17.90
N ALA A 189 -2.75 0.69 -18.64
CA ALA A 189 -2.42 2.10 -18.43
C ALA A 189 -3.64 3.01 -18.66
N LEU A 190 -4.37 2.81 -19.76
CA LEU A 190 -5.60 3.54 -20.07
C LEU A 190 -6.67 3.34 -19.01
N ALA A 191 -6.91 2.10 -18.60
CA ALA A 191 -7.88 1.76 -17.58
C ALA A 191 -7.49 2.31 -16.20
N SER A 192 -6.21 2.28 -15.84
CA SER A 192 -5.69 2.85 -14.58
C SER A 192 -5.88 4.37 -14.53
N ILE A 193 -5.55 5.10 -15.60
CA ILE A 193 -5.76 6.54 -15.68
C ILE A 193 -7.25 6.87 -15.58
N SER A 194 -8.11 6.11 -16.27
CA SER A 194 -9.56 6.28 -16.22
C SER A 194 -10.10 6.01 -14.81
N TYR A 195 -9.63 4.97 -14.14
CA TYR A 195 -10.02 4.63 -12.78
C TYR A 195 -9.59 5.71 -11.76
N VAL A 196 -8.33 6.16 -11.83
CA VAL A 196 -7.81 7.24 -10.97
C VAL A 196 -8.57 8.54 -11.21
N GLY A 197 -8.84 8.89 -12.47
CA GLY A 197 -9.66 10.05 -12.84
C GLY A 197 -11.06 9.97 -12.23
N TYR A 198 -11.72 8.83 -12.34
CA TYR A 198 -13.04 8.58 -11.76
C TYR A 198 -13.04 8.74 -10.23
N VAL A 199 -12.08 8.14 -9.53
CA VAL A 199 -11.93 8.27 -8.07
C VAL A 199 -11.68 9.72 -7.67
N ALA A 200 -10.82 10.44 -8.42
CA ALA A 200 -10.52 11.84 -8.16
C ALA A 200 -11.78 12.74 -8.28
N VAL A 201 -12.59 12.57 -9.34
CA VAL A 201 -13.88 13.30 -9.49
C VAL A 201 -14.77 13.07 -8.27
N ARG A 202 -14.87 11.83 -7.85
CA ARG A 202 -15.74 11.45 -6.74
C ARG A 202 -15.28 12.01 -5.40
N MET A 203 -13.95 12.10 -5.19
CA MET A 203 -13.38 12.66 -3.95
C MET A 203 -13.50 14.19 -3.90
N LEU A 204 -13.37 14.87 -5.03
CA LEU A 204 -13.41 16.33 -5.12
C LEU A 204 -14.84 16.92 -5.11
N GLY A 205 -15.86 16.08 -5.33
CA GLY A 205 -17.27 16.49 -5.30
C GLY A 205 -17.76 17.14 -6.60
N GLN A 206 -19.10 17.28 -6.74
CA GLN A 206 -19.79 17.75 -7.96
C GLN A 206 -19.92 19.27 -8.07
N GLY A 207 -19.16 20.06 -7.31
CA GLY A 207 -19.27 21.54 -7.31
C GLY A 207 -18.49 22.26 -8.40
N GLN A 208 -17.93 21.56 -9.35
CA GLN A 208 -17.07 22.17 -10.40
C GLN A 208 -17.91 22.54 -11.62
N GLY A 209 -17.59 23.70 -12.23
CA GLY A 209 -18.25 24.15 -13.47
C GLY A 209 -18.10 23.15 -14.64
N ASP A 210 -18.91 23.28 -15.67
CA ASP A 210 -18.99 22.32 -16.79
C ASP A 210 -17.65 22.08 -17.49
N LEU A 211 -16.75 23.06 -17.52
CA LEU A 211 -15.38 22.91 -18.04
C LEU A 211 -14.53 21.92 -17.20
N ALA A 212 -14.57 22.08 -15.89
CA ALA A 212 -13.84 21.21 -14.99
C ALA A 212 -14.42 19.78 -15.00
N ALA A 213 -15.75 19.67 -15.05
CA ALA A 213 -16.43 18.39 -15.23
C ALA A 213 -16.04 17.71 -16.55
N GLY A 214 -15.88 18.51 -17.63
CA GLY A 214 -15.39 18.05 -18.92
C GLY A 214 -13.95 17.55 -18.84
N ALA A 215 -13.03 18.31 -18.22
CA ALA A 215 -11.63 17.95 -18.09
C ALA A 215 -11.44 16.66 -17.32
N VAL A 216 -12.04 16.56 -16.15
CA VAL A 216 -11.89 15.38 -15.28
C VAL A 216 -12.65 14.18 -15.82
N GLY A 217 -13.84 14.39 -16.35
CA GLY A 217 -14.62 13.36 -17.04
C GLY A 217 -13.93 12.83 -18.29
N GLY A 218 -13.22 13.69 -19.03
CA GLY A 218 -12.40 13.32 -20.19
C GLY A 218 -11.23 12.40 -19.86
N LEU A 219 -10.66 12.49 -18.65
CA LEU A 219 -9.67 11.55 -18.16
C LEU A 219 -10.25 10.14 -17.96
N VAL A 220 -11.50 10.05 -17.57
CA VAL A 220 -12.21 8.76 -17.36
C VAL A 220 -12.70 8.22 -18.69
N SER A 221 -13.55 8.96 -19.37
CA SER A 221 -14.14 8.59 -20.66
C SER A 221 -14.67 9.82 -21.37
N SER A 222 -13.99 10.27 -22.42
CA SER A 222 -14.44 11.42 -23.19
C SER A 222 -15.81 11.20 -23.84
N THR A 223 -16.04 10.00 -24.36
CA THR A 223 -17.34 9.64 -24.98
C THR A 223 -18.47 9.65 -23.94
N GLY A 224 -18.25 9.02 -22.77
CA GLY A 224 -19.24 9.00 -21.68
C GLY A 224 -19.53 10.40 -21.15
N THR A 225 -18.51 11.23 -21.00
CA THR A 225 -18.65 12.62 -20.54
C THR A 225 -19.39 13.48 -21.56
N THR A 226 -19.02 13.38 -22.83
CA THR A 226 -19.71 14.09 -23.91
C THR A 226 -21.19 13.73 -23.98
N LEU A 227 -21.51 12.44 -23.87
CA LEU A 227 -22.90 11.98 -23.87
C LEU A 227 -23.68 12.49 -22.64
N ALA A 228 -23.05 12.47 -21.46
CA ALA A 228 -23.68 12.99 -20.24
C ALA A 228 -23.95 14.50 -20.33
N LEU A 229 -22.99 15.28 -20.83
CA LEU A 229 -23.14 16.72 -21.03
C LEU A 229 -24.17 17.03 -22.12
N ALA A 230 -24.20 16.25 -23.20
CA ALA A 230 -25.20 16.37 -24.27
C ALA A 230 -26.62 16.09 -23.75
N ARG A 231 -26.82 15.09 -22.91
CA ARG A 231 -28.13 14.86 -22.29
C ARG A 231 -28.56 16.00 -21.37
N ARG A 232 -27.65 16.58 -20.61
CA ARG A 232 -27.94 17.74 -19.76
C ARG A 232 -28.27 18.99 -20.57
N SER A 233 -27.77 19.12 -21.80
CA SER A 233 -28.02 20.28 -22.63
C SER A 233 -29.48 20.36 -23.18
N ILE A 234 -30.23 19.25 -23.14
CA ILE A 234 -31.62 19.19 -23.59
C ILE A 234 -32.51 20.06 -22.68
N ASP A 235 -32.25 20.02 -21.36
CA ASP A 235 -33.06 20.75 -20.37
C ASP A 235 -32.40 22.05 -19.89
N ALA A 236 -31.24 22.43 -20.46
CA ALA A 236 -30.46 23.57 -20.01
C ALA A 236 -30.88 24.86 -20.72
N ALA A 237 -31.04 25.98 -20.00
CA ALA A 237 -31.31 27.31 -20.54
C ALA A 237 -30.16 27.84 -21.45
N SER A 238 -28.92 27.32 -21.23
CA SER A 238 -27.76 27.60 -22.07
C SER A 238 -26.90 26.36 -22.19
N SER A 239 -26.57 25.97 -23.41
CA SER A 239 -25.74 24.81 -23.71
C SER A 239 -24.25 25.13 -23.92
N ALA A 240 -23.85 26.40 -23.90
CA ALA A 240 -22.50 26.85 -24.24
C ALA A 240 -21.44 26.25 -23.27
N GLY A 241 -21.69 26.27 -21.95
CA GLY A 241 -20.79 25.69 -20.96
C GLY A 241 -20.67 24.16 -21.09
N LEU A 242 -21.79 23.51 -21.37
CA LEU A 242 -21.85 22.05 -21.56
C LEU A 242 -21.13 21.64 -22.85
N ALA A 243 -21.28 22.40 -23.95
CA ALA A 243 -20.54 22.18 -25.19
C ALA A 243 -19.02 22.37 -24.98
N ALA A 244 -18.63 23.43 -24.27
CA ALA A 244 -17.23 23.66 -23.93
C ALA A 244 -16.65 22.53 -23.08
N GLY A 245 -17.38 22.03 -22.09
CA GLY A 245 -17.01 20.87 -21.31
C GLY A 245 -16.82 19.61 -22.16
N ALA A 246 -17.69 19.35 -23.14
CA ALA A 246 -17.56 18.22 -24.06
C ALA A 246 -16.31 18.34 -24.95
N LEU A 247 -15.99 19.51 -25.44
CA LEU A 247 -14.77 19.79 -26.21
C LEU A 247 -13.51 19.55 -25.34
N VAL A 248 -13.51 20.08 -24.12
CA VAL A 248 -12.40 19.84 -23.15
C VAL A 248 -12.23 18.35 -22.86
N ALA A 249 -13.30 17.58 -22.71
CA ALA A 249 -13.22 16.14 -22.53
C ALA A 249 -12.53 15.43 -23.70
N GLY A 250 -12.84 15.83 -24.93
CA GLY A 250 -12.17 15.35 -26.14
C GLY A 250 -10.68 15.72 -26.18
N ALA A 251 -10.35 16.98 -25.89
CA ALA A 251 -8.96 17.47 -25.87
C ALA A 251 -8.11 16.74 -24.83
N VAL A 252 -8.62 16.56 -23.60
CA VAL A 252 -7.94 15.80 -22.55
C VAL A 252 -7.68 14.36 -22.95
N SER A 253 -8.65 13.70 -23.62
CA SER A 253 -8.48 12.33 -24.12
C SER A 253 -7.38 12.24 -25.18
N LEU A 254 -7.28 13.22 -26.09
CA LEU A 254 -6.21 13.26 -27.10
C LEU A 254 -4.85 13.46 -26.45
N VAL A 255 -4.71 14.43 -25.52
CA VAL A 255 -3.47 14.67 -24.78
C VAL A 255 -3.03 13.41 -24.03
N ARG A 256 -3.95 12.73 -23.35
CA ARG A 256 -3.67 11.46 -22.67
C ARG A 256 -3.14 10.40 -23.64
N THR A 257 -3.77 10.27 -24.80
CA THR A 257 -3.37 9.28 -25.82
C THR A 257 -1.97 9.58 -26.36
N VAL A 258 -1.69 10.85 -26.69
CA VAL A 258 -0.35 11.28 -27.14
C VAL A 258 0.71 11.02 -26.06
N PHE A 259 0.40 11.38 -24.80
CA PHE A 259 1.30 11.15 -23.68
C PHE A 259 1.65 9.66 -23.51
N LEU A 260 0.64 8.79 -23.59
CA LEU A 260 0.84 7.34 -23.49
C LEU A 260 1.62 6.77 -24.68
N MET A 261 1.37 7.28 -25.89
CA MET A 261 2.14 6.88 -27.06
C MET A 261 3.61 7.23 -26.89
N LEU A 262 3.93 8.44 -26.43
CA LEU A 262 5.29 8.89 -26.19
C LEU A 262 5.95 8.13 -25.03
N ALA A 263 5.23 7.84 -23.96
CA ALA A 263 5.75 7.13 -22.80
C ALA A 263 6.00 5.63 -23.06
N LEU A 264 5.26 5.02 -23.97
CA LEU A 264 5.34 3.60 -24.32
C LEU A 264 6.06 3.35 -25.65
N SER A 265 6.42 4.43 -26.39
CA SER A 265 7.26 4.32 -27.58
C SER A 265 8.68 3.94 -27.16
N PRO A 266 9.27 2.91 -27.76
CA PRO A 266 10.65 2.49 -27.49
C PRO A 266 11.68 3.54 -27.92
#